data_e76b468e604eb407771ffc4abbd15f04
#
_entry.id   e76b468e604eb407771ffc4abbd15f04
#
_cell.length_a   1.000
_cell.length_b   1.000
_cell.length_c   1.000
_cell.angle_alpha   90.00
_cell.angle_beta   90.00
_cell.angle_gamma   90.00
#
_symmetry.space_group_name_H-M   'P 1'
#
loop_
_entity.id
_entity.type
_entity.pdbx_description
1 polymer ?
#
loop_
_entity_poly.entity_id
_entity_poly.type
_entity_poly.pdbx_seq_one_letter_code
_entity_poly.pdbx_strand_id
1 'polypeptide(L)'
;MKANDYLFGLQARNISFRLLQGELKYFNMKSARGWTELLSDYASNNEKDIINNLKEIYLSQLNYSNRAVFFAQLNNITDAILLKKTLLNLINSNDKDYQEYIATYPLPIDSATHKKVKKLRPVCISHSQHGNSITITTTYLRPFKERSAIETNTLSPATQKELNCFDEIIGIKDRYIQCFDTITFNYVSGEITFEIDMCTNLNHNELERASTRYRRILM
;
A
#
# COMPACT_ATOMS: atom_id res chain seq x y z
N MET A 1 12.91 11.81 7.80
CA MET A 1 11.92 11.94 6.72
C MET A 1 11.68 13.42 6.45
N LYS A 2 11.60 13.81 5.18
CA LYS A 2 11.38 15.18 4.72
C LYS A 2 9.97 15.33 4.14
N ALA A 3 9.50 16.54 3.95
CA ALA A 3 8.20 16.82 3.33
C ALA A 3 8.02 16.10 1.98
N ASN A 4 9.03 16.16 1.12
CA ASN A 4 8.99 15.53 -0.19
C ASN A 4 8.91 13.99 -0.14
N ASP A 5 9.40 13.34 0.90
CA ASP A 5 9.30 11.87 1.01
C ASP A 5 7.82 11.44 1.03
N TYR A 6 6.98 12.17 1.76
CA TYR A 6 5.53 11.93 1.81
C TYR A 6 4.84 12.25 0.50
N LEU A 7 5.21 13.37 -0.15
CA LEU A 7 4.63 13.76 -1.43
C LEU A 7 4.97 12.75 -2.54
N PHE A 8 6.22 12.27 -2.61
CA PHE A 8 6.60 11.19 -3.52
C PHE A 8 5.85 9.90 -3.22
N GLY A 9 5.66 9.57 -1.93
CA GLY A 9 4.88 8.41 -1.52
C GLY A 9 3.42 8.51 -1.98
N LEU A 10 2.78 9.69 -1.83
CA LEU A 10 1.42 9.96 -2.28
C LEU A 10 1.29 9.85 -3.81
N GLN A 11 2.27 10.39 -4.54
CA GLN A 11 2.33 10.30 -6.00
C GLN A 11 2.49 8.86 -6.48
N ALA A 12 3.39 8.10 -5.85
CA ALA A 12 3.64 6.70 -6.18
C ALA A 12 2.40 5.81 -5.94
N ARG A 13 1.51 6.20 -5.03
CA ARG A 13 0.22 5.54 -4.77
C ARG A 13 -0.89 5.98 -5.71
N ASN A 14 -0.60 6.78 -6.73
CA ASN A 14 -1.57 7.30 -7.71
C ASN A 14 -2.75 8.05 -7.08
N ILE A 15 -2.53 8.78 -6.00
CA ILE A 15 -3.57 9.58 -5.39
C ILE A 15 -3.99 10.71 -6.35
N SER A 16 -5.29 10.91 -6.47
CA SER A 16 -5.81 12.04 -7.25
C SER A 16 -5.25 13.35 -6.73
N PHE A 17 -4.60 14.11 -7.60
CA PHE A 17 -4.04 15.42 -7.24
C PHE A 17 -5.11 16.38 -6.69
N ARG A 18 -6.35 16.28 -7.19
CA ARG A 18 -7.48 17.06 -6.70
C ARG A 18 -7.84 16.71 -5.24
N LEU A 19 -7.79 15.45 -4.86
CA LEU A 19 -7.98 15.04 -3.46
C LEU A 19 -6.87 15.59 -2.58
N LEU A 20 -5.61 15.47 -3.02
CA LEU A 20 -4.47 16.03 -2.29
C LEU A 20 -4.60 17.56 -2.10
N GLN A 21 -5.05 18.29 -3.12
CA GLN A 21 -5.32 19.73 -2.99
C GLN A 21 -6.35 20.05 -1.91
N GLY A 22 -7.40 19.22 -1.79
CA GLY A 22 -8.41 19.34 -0.73
C GLY A 22 -7.82 19.15 0.66
N GLU A 23 -7.00 18.11 0.84
CA GLU A 23 -6.30 17.82 2.10
C GLU A 23 -5.31 18.93 2.49
N LEU A 24 -4.49 19.38 1.54
CA LEU A 24 -3.55 20.49 1.76
C LEU A 24 -4.31 21.75 2.21
N LYS A 25 -5.44 22.06 1.59
CA LYS A 25 -6.27 23.19 1.97
C LYS A 25 -6.85 23.03 3.38
N TYR A 26 -7.29 21.84 3.75
CA TYR A 26 -7.80 21.53 5.10
C TYR A 26 -6.74 21.84 6.17
N PHE A 27 -5.48 21.52 5.92
CA PHE A 27 -4.34 21.81 6.79
C PHE A 27 -3.76 23.23 6.62
N ASN A 28 -4.41 24.13 5.85
CA ASN A 28 -3.91 25.47 5.53
C ASN A 28 -2.51 25.45 4.89
N MET A 29 -2.20 24.42 4.13
CA MET A 29 -0.92 24.26 3.45
C MET A 29 -0.97 24.80 2.03
N LYS A 30 0.19 25.23 1.51
CA LYS A 30 0.33 25.69 0.13
C LYS A 30 -0.02 24.56 -0.84
N SER A 31 -0.88 24.85 -1.81
CA SER A 31 -1.22 23.97 -2.91
C SER A 31 -0.58 24.48 -4.21
N ALA A 32 -0.52 23.61 -5.22
CA ALA A 32 0.05 23.90 -6.54
C ALA A 32 -0.89 23.42 -7.65
N ARG A 33 -0.54 23.71 -8.92
CA ARG A 33 -1.33 23.28 -10.09
C ARG A 33 -1.06 21.82 -10.50
N GLY A 34 0.04 21.24 -10.03
CA GLY A 34 0.43 19.87 -10.36
C GLY A 34 1.57 19.37 -9.48
N TRP A 35 1.89 18.09 -9.65
CA TRP A 35 2.91 17.41 -8.84
C TRP A 35 4.30 18.06 -8.93
N THR A 36 4.73 18.46 -10.13
CA THR A 36 6.07 19.03 -10.34
C THR A 36 6.25 20.34 -9.55
N GLU A 37 5.25 21.21 -9.60
CA GLU A 37 5.27 22.48 -8.87
C GLU A 37 5.21 22.22 -7.36
N LEU A 38 4.30 21.34 -6.93
CA LEU A 38 4.16 20.99 -5.50
C LEU A 38 5.46 20.43 -4.92
N LEU A 39 6.08 19.48 -5.59
CA LEU A 39 7.35 18.88 -5.15
C LEU A 39 8.47 19.92 -5.09
N SER A 40 8.50 20.88 -6.04
CA SER A 40 9.46 21.99 -6.02
C SER A 40 9.23 22.92 -4.83
N ASP A 41 7.98 23.27 -4.53
CA ASP A 41 7.60 24.13 -3.41
C ASP A 41 8.01 23.58 -2.05
N TYR A 42 7.96 22.26 -1.91
CA TYR A 42 8.29 21.58 -0.65
C TYR A 42 9.71 20.98 -0.61
N ALA A 43 10.51 21.14 -1.66
CA ALA A 43 11.83 20.50 -1.79
C ALA A 43 12.80 20.82 -0.64
N SER A 44 12.81 22.05 -0.17
CA SER A 44 13.66 22.52 0.92
C SER A 44 12.92 22.70 2.25
N ASN A 45 11.62 22.35 2.30
CA ASN A 45 10.83 22.56 3.50
C ASN A 45 11.12 21.48 4.54
N ASN A 46 11.61 21.92 5.72
CA ASN A 46 11.92 21.07 6.86
C ASN A 46 11.10 21.49 8.11
N GLU A 47 10.05 22.29 7.95
CA GLU A 47 9.17 22.68 9.04
C GLU A 47 8.46 21.46 9.63
N LYS A 48 8.57 21.28 10.95
CA LYS A 48 8.06 20.10 11.63
C LYS A 48 6.54 19.95 11.47
N ASP A 49 5.81 21.06 11.51
CA ASP A 49 4.34 21.03 11.39
C ASP A 49 3.90 20.63 9.97
N ILE A 50 4.61 21.12 8.95
CA ILE A 50 4.36 20.71 7.56
C ILE A 50 4.63 19.22 7.37
N ILE A 51 5.75 18.72 7.91
CA ILE A 51 6.09 17.30 7.85
C ILE A 51 5.03 16.45 8.57
N ASN A 52 4.58 16.89 9.75
CA ASN A 52 3.53 16.19 10.48
C ASN A 52 2.19 16.17 9.73
N ASN A 53 1.77 17.30 9.17
CA ASN A 53 0.54 17.39 8.39
C ASN A 53 0.61 16.49 7.15
N LEU A 54 1.72 16.48 6.41
CA LEU A 54 1.92 15.59 5.28
C LEU A 54 1.94 14.11 5.69
N LYS A 55 2.49 13.79 6.86
CA LYS A 55 2.41 12.46 7.44
C LYS A 55 0.97 12.06 7.74
N GLU A 56 0.17 12.95 8.31
CA GLU A 56 -1.26 12.69 8.58
C GLU A 56 -2.05 12.48 7.29
N ILE A 57 -1.84 13.34 6.28
CA ILE A 57 -2.42 13.16 4.95
C ILE A 57 -2.04 11.78 4.37
N TYR A 58 -0.77 11.42 4.47
CA TYR A 58 -0.28 10.14 3.96
C TYR A 58 -0.92 8.96 4.69
N LEU A 59 -1.00 9.01 6.02
CA LEU A 59 -1.65 7.98 6.84
C LEU A 59 -3.16 7.87 6.56
N SER A 60 -3.83 9.01 6.39
CA SER A 60 -5.24 9.03 6.00
C SER A 60 -5.44 8.32 4.66
N GLN A 61 -4.62 8.64 3.67
CA GLN A 61 -4.66 7.99 2.37
C GLN A 61 -4.28 6.50 2.46
N LEU A 62 -3.33 6.13 3.32
CA LEU A 62 -2.96 4.75 3.55
C LEU A 62 -4.11 3.94 4.13
N ASN A 63 -4.89 4.52 5.03
CA ASN A 63 -5.97 3.83 5.75
C ASN A 63 -7.31 3.86 5.00
N TYR A 64 -7.61 4.94 4.27
CA TYR A 64 -8.95 5.21 3.73
C TYR A 64 -9.01 5.40 2.21
N SER A 65 -7.89 5.21 1.47
CA SER A 65 -7.89 5.26 0.02
C SER A 65 -8.57 4.03 -0.60
N ASN A 66 -8.44 3.85 -1.90
CA ASN A 66 -9.03 2.73 -2.63
C ASN A 66 -8.71 1.38 -1.97
N ARG A 67 -9.74 0.71 -1.45
CA ARG A 67 -9.65 -0.60 -0.83
C ARG A 67 -10.71 -1.54 -1.37
N ALA A 68 -10.32 -2.79 -1.59
CA ALA A 68 -11.28 -3.85 -1.77
C ALA A 68 -11.62 -4.44 -0.40
N VAL A 69 -12.90 -4.42 -0.04
CA VAL A 69 -13.36 -4.85 1.27
C VAL A 69 -14.07 -6.19 1.14
N PHE A 70 -13.65 -7.17 1.94
CA PHE A 70 -14.26 -8.49 2.03
C PHE A 70 -14.75 -8.71 3.45
N PHE A 71 -15.93 -9.29 3.56
CA PHE A 71 -16.52 -9.65 4.84
C PHE A 71 -16.55 -11.16 4.99
N ALA A 72 -16.31 -11.62 6.20
CA ALA A 72 -16.48 -13.01 6.60
C ALA A 72 -17.12 -13.08 7.98
N GLN A 73 -17.80 -14.17 8.27
CA GLN A 73 -18.47 -14.43 9.53
C GLN A 73 -18.01 -15.76 10.10
N LEU A 74 -17.55 -15.76 11.34
CA LEU A 74 -17.34 -16.99 12.11
C LEU A 74 -18.62 -17.34 12.86
N ASN A 75 -19.10 -18.55 12.64
CA ASN A 75 -20.32 -19.03 13.28
C ASN A 75 -20.05 -19.84 14.57
N ASN A 76 -18.77 -20.06 14.88
CA ASN A 76 -18.35 -20.87 16.01
C ASN A 76 -17.44 -20.05 16.94
N ILE A 77 -17.77 -20.07 18.23
CA ILE A 77 -17.01 -19.34 19.27
C ILE A 77 -15.57 -19.87 19.43
N THR A 78 -15.38 -21.18 19.20
CA THR A 78 -14.06 -21.81 19.26
C THR A 78 -13.13 -21.24 18.18
N ASP A 79 -13.67 -21.06 16.96
CA ASP A 79 -12.92 -20.48 15.84
C ASP A 79 -12.61 -19.00 16.11
N ALA A 80 -13.53 -18.27 16.74
CA ALA A 80 -13.31 -16.88 17.14
C ALA A 80 -12.17 -16.77 18.19
N ILE A 81 -12.11 -17.66 19.16
CA ILE A 81 -11.04 -17.71 20.16
C ILE A 81 -9.69 -18.04 19.49
N LEU A 82 -9.69 -19.03 18.58
CA LEU A 82 -8.50 -19.43 17.84
C LEU A 82 -7.99 -18.29 16.96
N LEU A 83 -8.87 -17.61 16.22
CA LEU A 83 -8.52 -16.47 15.39
C LEU A 83 -7.95 -15.32 16.22
N LYS A 84 -8.58 -14.97 17.34
CA LYS A 84 -8.05 -13.96 18.27
C LYS A 84 -6.62 -14.29 18.70
N LYS A 85 -6.36 -15.54 19.08
CA LYS A 85 -5.01 -16.01 19.44
C LYS A 85 -4.03 -15.91 18.29
N THR A 86 -4.46 -16.28 17.07
CA THR A 86 -3.63 -16.17 15.86
C THR A 86 -3.26 -14.72 15.55
N LEU A 87 -4.20 -13.79 15.64
CA LEU A 87 -3.94 -12.36 15.45
C LEU A 87 -2.97 -11.81 16.50
N LEU A 88 -3.13 -12.19 17.77
CA LEU A 88 -2.20 -11.78 18.83
C LEU A 88 -0.79 -12.35 18.62
N ASN A 89 -0.68 -13.58 18.10
CA ASN A 89 0.61 -14.14 17.73
C ASN A 89 1.28 -13.42 16.58
N LEU A 90 0.50 -12.95 15.57
CA LEU A 90 1.02 -12.13 14.49
C LEU A 90 1.55 -10.79 14.99
N ILE A 91 0.84 -10.16 15.93
CA ILE A 91 1.25 -8.89 16.55
C ILE A 91 2.57 -9.05 17.31
N ASN A 92 2.74 -10.15 18.03
CA ASN A 92 3.91 -10.40 18.87
C ASN A 92 5.04 -11.14 18.15
N SER A 93 4.93 -11.34 16.83
CA SER A 93 5.94 -12.08 16.09
C SER A 93 7.24 -11.26 15.97
N ASN A 94 8.38 -11.87 16.36
CA ASN A 94 9.72 -11.35 16.10
C ASN A 94 10.10 -11.62 14.63
N ASP A 95 9.33 -11.08 13.69
CA ASP A 95 9.65 -11.23 12.28
C ASP A 95 10.89 -10.39 11.93
N LYS A 96 11.86 -11.02 11.24
CA LYS A 96 13.10 -10.32 10.85
C LYS A 96 12.82 -9.14 9.92
N ASP A 97 11.78 -9.26 9.08
CA ASP A 97 11.40 -8.22 8.14
C ASP A 97 10.69 -7.05 8.82
N TYR A 98 10.20 -7.22 10.06
CA TYR A 98 9.52 -6.16 10.81
C TYR A 98 10.39 -4.89 10.93
N GLN A 99 11.66 -5.05 11.29
CA GLN A 99 12.56 -3.92 11.50
C GLN A 99 12.78 -3.12 10.21
N GLU A 100 12.87 -3.79 9.07
CA GLU A 100 13.03 -3.15 7.77
C GLU A 100 11.78 -2.33 7.40
N TYR A 101 10.58 -2.85 7.66
CA TYR A 101 9.34 -2.15 7.37
C TYR A 101 9.07 -1.00 8.33
N ILE A 102 9.27 -1.19 9.64
CA ILE A 102 8.93 -0.17 10.64
C ILE A 102 9.88 1.03 10.58
N ALA A 103 11.12 0.85 10.12
CA ALA A 103 12.12 1.90 9.99
C ALA A 103 11.67 3.04 9.06
N THR A 104 10.86 2.73 8.06
CA THR A 104 10.33 3.71 7.08
C THR A 104 8.84 3.99 7.24
N TYR A 105 8.12 3.19 8.02
CA TYR A 105 6.67 3.35 8.20
C TYR A 105 6.29 4.78 8.59
N PRO A 106 5.26 5.37 7.97
CA PRO A 106 4.30 4.80 7.05
C PRO A 106 4.73 4.79 5.56
N LEU A 107 5.92 5.28 5.25
CA LEU A 107 6.44 5.28 3.88
C LEU A 107 6.88 3.87 3.45
N PRO A 108 6.87 3.59 2.14
CA PRO A 108 7.37 2.33 1.63
C PRO A 108 8.90 2.22 1.81
N ILE A 109 9.38 0.99 1.94
CA ILE A 109 10.81 0.69 1.91
C ILE A 109 11.40 0.98 0.52
N ASP A 110 12.68 1.27 0.48
CA ASP A 110 13.40 1.54 -0.77
C ASP A 110 13.68 0.25 -1.58
N SER A 111 14.10 0.42 -2.83
CA SER A 111 14.39 -0.68 -3.74
C SER A 111 15.54 -1.58 -3.30
N ALA A 112 16.48 -1.07 -2.51
CA ALA A 112 17.59 -1.86 -1.96
C ALA A 112 17.08 -2.79 -0.86
N THR A 113 16.21 -2.29 0.00
CA THR A 113 15.55 -3.05 1.07
C THR A 113 14.57 -4.08 0.51
N HIS A 114 13.91 -3.83 -0.65
CA HIS A 114 13.09 -4.83 -1.35
C HIS A 114 13.81 -6.16 -1.61
N LYS A 115 15.13 -6.15 -1.75
CA LYS A 115 15.93 -7.36 -1.98
C LYS A 115 16.18 -8.16 -0.70
N LYS A 116 16.07 -7.53 0.45
CA LYS A 116 16.37 -8.12 1.76
C LYS A 116 15.15 -8.79 2.39
N VAL A 117 13.98 -8.22 2.19
CA VAL A 117 12.75 -8.71 2.80
C VAL A 117 12.13 -9.89 2.06
N LYS A 118 11.43 -10.75 2.79
CA LYS A 118 10.66 -11.87 2.23
C LYS A 118 9.42 -11.35 1.52
N LYS A 119 9.38 -11.56 0.21
CA LYS A 119 8.25 -11.17 -0.63
C LYS A 119 7.04 -12.02 -0.30
N LEU A 120 5.84 -11.43 -0.44
CA LEU A 120 4.55 -12.11 -0.31
C LEU A 120 4.20 -12.60 1.11
N ARG A 121 4.99 -12.29 2.11
CA ARG A 121 4.70 -12.63 3.51
C ARG A 121 4.20 -11.39 4.24
N PRO A 122 2.92 -11.35 4.67
CA PRO A 122 2.43 -10.25 5.47
C PRO A 122 3.14 -10.19 6.83
N VAL A 123 3.57 -8.99 7.21
CA VAL A 123 4.17 -8.68 8.51
C VAL A 123 3.27 -7.67 9.20
N CYS A 124 2.87 -7.92 10.44
CA CYS A 124 2.08 -6.97 11.22
C CYS A 124 2.96 -5.79 11.63
N ILE A 125 2.58 -4.57 11.23
CA ILE A 125 3.33 -3.34 11.53
C ILE A 125 2.60 -2.42 12.49
N SER A 126 1.30 -2.58 12.63
CA SER A 126 0.48 -1.78 13.54
C SER A 126 -0.73 -2.60 13.99
N HIS A 127 -1.19 -2.33 15.20
CA HIS A 127 -2.43 -2.88 15.71
C HIS A 127 -3.12 -1.91 16.65
N SER A 128 -4.43 -2.06 16.76
CA SER A 128 -5.25 -1.36 17.75
C SER A 128 -6.35 -2.28 18.26
N GLN A 129 -6.83 -2.01 19.47
CA GLN A 129 -7.98 -2.68 20.04
C GLN A 129 -8.97 -1.65 20.53
N HIS A 130 -10.20 -1.73 20.03
CA HIS A 130 -11.31 -0.88 20.44
C HIS A 130 -12.52 -1.73 20.79
N GLY A 131 -12.94 -1.69 22.04
CA GLY A 131 -14.02 -2.52 22.55
C GLY A 131 -13.75 -3.99 22.29
N ASN A 132 -14.62 -4.65 21.53
CA ASN A 132 -14.55 -6.06 21.17
C ASN A 132 -13.84 -6.34 19.83
N SER A 133 -13.21 -5.34 19.24
CA SER A 133 -12.57 -5.47 17.95
C SER A 133 -11.06 -5.32 18.04
N ILE A 134 -10.34 -6.18 17.32
CA ILE A 134 -8.90 -6.08 17.09
C ILE A 134 -8.71 -5.72 15.62
N THR A 135 -7.97 -4.65 15.37
CA THR A 135 -7.57 -4.23 14.02
C THR A 135 -6.07 -4.38 13.91
N ILE A 136 -5.60 -5.07 12.88
CA ILE A 136 -4.18 -5.16 12.54
C ILE A 136 -3.93 -4.62 11.14
N THR A 137 -2.83 -3.90 10.98
CA THR A 137 -2.31 -3.50 9.67
C THR A 137 -1.08 -4.31 9.37
N THR A 138 -1.11 -4.97 8.22
CA THR A 138 0.00 -5.77 7.72
C THR A 138 0.60 -5.13 6.49
N THR A 139 1.89 -5.36 6.26
CA THR A 139 2.59 -4.93 5.06
C THR A 139 3.36 -6.08 4.41
N TYR A 140 3.49 -6.04 3.10
CA TYR A 140 4.29 -6.98 2.32
C TYR A 140 4.51 -6.46 0.89
N LEU A 141 5.42 -7.09 0.16
CA LEU A 141 5.65 -6.79 -1.25
C LEU A 141 4.72 -7.62 -2.13
N ARG A 142 3.79 -6.95 -2.81
CA ARG A 142 2.85 -7.56 -3.76
C ARG A 142 3.40 -7.45 -5.19
N PRO A 143 3.45 -8.55 -5.97
CA PRO A 143 3.82 -8.49 -7.37
C PRO A 143 2.68 -7.88 -8.18
N PHE A 144 3.02 -7.08 -9.17
CA PHE A 144 2.10 -6.58 -10.18
C PHE A 144 2.82 -6.47 -11.55
N LYS A 145 2.02 -6.43 -12.61
CA LYS A 145 2.53 -6.25 -13.97
C LYS A 145 2.36 -4.79 -14.38
N GLU A 146 3.48 -4.07 -14.40
CA GLU A 146 3.55 -2.73 -14.95
C GLU A 146 3.49 -2.82 -16.48
N ARG A 147 2.59 -2.06 -17.09
CA ARG A 147 2.48 -1.94 -18.55
C ARG A 147 2.86 -0.52 -18.94
N SER A 148 3.75 -0.41 -19.92
CA SER A 148 4.15 0.89 -20.47
C SER A 148 4.20 0.81 -21.98
N ALA A 149 3.69 1.84 -22.65
CA ALA A 149 3.91 1.99 -24.07
C ALA A 149 5.40 2.15 -24.36
N ILE A 150 5.89 1.46 -25.36
CA ILE A 150 7.27 1.56 -25.84
C ILE A 150 7.27 2.45 -27.06
N GLU A 151 7.97 3.58 -26.97
CA GLU A 151 8.17 4.45 -28.12
C GLU A 151 9.10 3.76 -29.14
N THR A 152 8.64 3.57 -30.35
CA THR A 152 9.36 2.87 -31.41
C THR A 152 10.70 3.50 -31.73
N ASN A 153 10.81 4.83 -31.59
CA ASN A 153 12.05 5.59 -31.80
C ASN A 153 13.18 5.24 -30.83
N THR A 154 12.86 4.60 -29.69
CA THR A 154 13.85 4.15 -28.69
C THR A 154 14.43 2.76 -29.00
N LEU A 155 13.86 2.06 -29.98
CA LEU A 155 14.26 0.71 -30.37
C LEU A 155 15.35 0.74 -31.47
N SER A 156 16.09 -0.37 -31.61
CA SER A 156 17.05 -0.51 -32.71
C SER A 156 16.36 -0.42 -34.08
N PRO A 157 17.03 0.08 -35.16
CA PRO A 157 16.44 0.17 -36.49
C PRO A 157 15.92 -1.20 -37.04
N ALA A 158 16.57 -2.27 -36.70
CA ALA A 158 16.14 -3.64 -37.09
C ALA A 158 14.81 -3.98 -36.40
N THR A 159 14.71 -3.75 -35.07
CA THR A 159 13.50 -4.00 -34.29
C THR A 159 12.35 -3.08 -34.73
N GLN A 160 12.63 -1.80 -35.04
CA GLN A 160 11.62 -0.89 -35.58
C GLN A 160 11.00 -1.44 -36.86
N LYS A 161 11.84 -1.97 -37.77
CA LYS A 161 11.36 -2.53 -39.03
C LYS A 161 10.49 -3.77 -38.85
N GLU A 162 10.81 -4.62 -37.85
CA GLU A 162 10.02 -5.81 -37.52
C GLU A 162 8.69 -5.46 -36.89
N LEU A 163 8.67 -4.39 -36.09
CA LEU A 163 7.51 -3.99 -35.30
C LEU A 163 6.65 -2.88 -35.95
N ASN A 164 7.01 -2.41 -37.14
CA ASN A 164 6.31 -1.32 -37.84
C ASN A 164 4.87 -1.62 -38.24
N CYS A 165 4.47 -2.89 -38.21
CA CYS A 165 3.10 -3.34 -38.48
C CYS A 165 2.15 -3.22 -37.28
N PHE A 166 2.66 -2.85 -36.09
CA PHE A 166 1.86 -2.67 -34.90
C PHE A 166 1.59 -1.18 -34.65
N ASP A 167 0.34 -0.86 -34.34
CA ASP A 167 -0.07 0.50 -33.97
C ASP A 167 0.44 0.90 -32.58
N GLU A 168 0.57 -0.08 -31.67
CA GLU A 168 1.04 0.11 -30.31
C GLU A 168 1.91 -1.07 -29.86
N ILE A 169 3.00 -0.77 -29.13
CA ILE A 169 3.87 -1.77 -28.52
C ILE A 169 3.85 -1.57 -27.02
N ILE A 170 3.45 -2.60 -26.29
CA ILE A 170 3.35 -2.57 -24.84
C ILE A 170 4.41 -3.46 -24.22
N GLY A 171 5.31 -2.85 -23.46
CA GLY A 171 6.23 -3.55 -22.57
C GLY A 171 5.53 -3.98 -21.28
N ILE A 172 5.74 -5.25 -20.88
CA ILE A 172 5.22 -5.77 -19.60
C ILE A 172 6.40 -6.12 -18.71
N LYS A 173 6.42 -5.58 -17.50
CA LYS A 173 7.49 -5.79 -16.52
C LYS A 173 6.93 -6.20 -15.18
N ASP A 174 7.48 -7.24 -14.58
CA ASP A 174 7.14 -7.60 -13.20
C ASP A 174 7.77 -6.61 -12.22
N ARG A 175 6.94 -6.08 -11.35
CA ARG A 175 7.28 -5.13 -10.29
C ARG A 175 6.75 -5.63 -8.95
N TYR A 176 7.30 -5.06 -7.90
CA TYR A 176 6.78 -5.25 -6.55
C TYR A 176 6.40 -3.90 -5.98
N ILE A 177 5.23 -3.85 -5.35
CA ILE A 177 4.77 -2.69 -4.61
C ILE A 177 4.49 -3.09 -3.17
N GLN A 178 4.85 -2.22 -2.23
CA GLN A 178 4.51 -2.41 -0.84
C GLN A 178 3.04 -2.05 -0.62
N CYS A 179 2.28 -3.01 -0.10
CA CYS A 179 0.88 -2.87 0.22
C CYS A 179 0.67 -2.86 1.73
N PHE A 180 -0.41 -2.21 2.17
CA PHE A 180 -0.81 -2.11 3.55
C PHE A 180 -2.25 -2.59 3.69
N ASP A 181 -2.42 -3.86 4.00
CA ASP A 181 -3.74 -4.47 4.15
C ASP A 181 -4.17 -4.45 5.61
N THR A 182 -5.47 -4.29 5.86
CA THR A 182 -6.02 -4.22 7.21
C THR A 182 -6.98 -5.39 7.45
N ILE A 183 -6.91 -5.96 8.65
CA ILE A 183 -7.84 -6.99 9.12
C ILE A 183 -8.46 -6.47 10.40
N THR A 184 -9.78 -6.38 10.42
CA THR A 184 -10.56 -6.06 11.62
C THR A 184 -11.39 -7.28 12.01
N PHE A 185 -11.25 -7.71 13.24
CA PHE A 185 -11.97 -8.85 13.79
C PHE A 185 -12.72 -8.46 15.06
N ASN A 186 -14.04 -8.58 15.03
CA ASN A 186 -14.88 -8.48 16.21
C ASN A 186 -15.05 -9.88 16.84
N TYR A 187 -14.40 -10.11 17.98
CA TYR A 187 -14.36 -11.42 18.60
C TYR A 187 -15.63 -11.81 19.39
N VAL A 188 -16.60 -10.88 19.50
CA VAL A 188 -17.92 -11.16 20.09
C VAL A 188 -18.92 -11.52 19.01
N SER A 189 -19.02 -10.69 17.94
CA SER A 189 -19.91 -10.99 16.82
C SER A 189 -19.37 -12.05 15.86
N GLY A 190 -18.06 -12.31 15.86
CA GLY A 190 -17.40 -13.19 14.89
C GLY A 190 -17.19 -12.57 13.51
N GLU A 191 -17.47 -11.28 13.35
CA GLU A 191 -17.31 -10.57 12.08
C GLU A 191 -15.83 -10.29 11.78
N ILE A 192 -15.44 -10.55 10.54
CA ILE A 192 -14.11 -10.27 10.03
C ILE A 192 -14.24 -9.37 8.81
N THR A 193 -13.49 -8.27 8.80
CA THR A 193 -13.35 -7.40 7.63
C THR A 193 -11.91 -7.45 7.15
N PHE A 194 -11.71 -7.73 5.86
CA PHE A 194 -10.43 -7.65 5.18
C PHE A 194 -10.45 -6.45 4.25
N GLU A 195 -9.53 -5.54 4.41
CA GLU A 195 -9.36 -4.38 3.56
C GLU A 195 -8.05 -4.51 2.80
N ILE A 196 -8.16 -4.86 1.51
CA ILE A 196 -7.02 -5.06 0.63
C ILE A 196 -6.64 -3.74 -0.02
N ASP A 197 -5.41 -3.31 0.16
CA ASP A 197 -4.87 -2.09 -0.42
C ASP A 197 -4.84 -2.17 -1.96
N MET A 198 -5.52 -1.23 -2.61
CA MET A 198 -5.67 -1.12 -4.06
C MET A 198 -4.71 -0.07 -4.65
N CYS A 199 -3.52 0.08 -4.08
CA CYS A 199 -2.51 1.03 -4.56
C CYS A 199 -2.07 0.80 -6.02
N THR A 200 -2.43 -0.36 -6.60
CA THR A 200 -2.36 -0.65 -8.03
C THR A 200 -3.71 -1.17 -8.51
N ASN A 201 -3.98 -1.04 -9.80
CA ASN A 201 -5.18 -1.64 -10.40
C ASN A 201 -5.03 -3.17 -10.41
N LEU A 202 -5.46 -3.81 -9.33
CA LEU A 202 -5.50 -5.26 -9.23
C LEU A 202 -6.65 -5.81 -10.07
N ASN A 203 -6.37 -6.83 -10.87
CA ASN A 203 -7.42 -7.57 -11.53
C ASN A 203 -8.11 -8.53 -10.54
N HIS A 204 -9.26 -9.09 -10.95
CA HIS A 204 -10.06 -9.98 -10.10
C HIS A 204 -9.25 -11.15 -9.51
N ASN A 205 -8.41 -11.80 -10.32
CA ASN A 205 -7.61 -12.95 -9.87
C ASN A 205 -6.54 -12.56 -8.84
N GLU A 206 -5.96 -11.36 -8.96
CA GLU A 206 -4.99 -10.84 -8.01
C GLU A 206 -5.64 -10.50 -6.67
N LEU A 207 -6.84 -9.92 -6.70
CA LEU A 207 -7.66 -9.68 -5.51
C LEU A 207 -8.05 -10.97 -4.80
N GLU A 208 -8.51 -11.97 -5.55
CA GLU A 208 -8.86 -13.27 -5.01
C GLU A 208 -7.66 -13.97 -4.37
N ARG A 209 -6.48 -13.90 -4.99
CA ARG A 209 -5.24 -14.41 -4.41
C ARG A 209 -4.86 -13.68 -3.12
N ALA A 210 -5.02 -12.37 -3.07
CA ALA A 210 -4.74 -11.58 -1.86
C ALA A 210 -5.70 -11.96 -0.73
N SER A 211 -7.01 -12.05 -0.99
CA SER A 211 -8.00 -12.46 0.01
C SER A 211 -7.80 -13.92 0.48
N THR A 212 -7.50 -14.83 -0.43
CA THR A 212 -7.20 -16.24 -0.12
C THR A 212 -5.97 -16.38 0.77
N ARG A 213 -4.96 -15.53 0.59
CA ARG A 213 -3.76 -15.53 1.45
C ARG A 213 -4.13 -15.27 2.89
N TYR A 214 -4.97 -14.27 3.16
CA TYR A 214 -5.40 -13.97 4.53
C TYR A 214 -6.26 -15.10 5.11
N ARG A 215 -7.15 -15.69 4.33
CA ARG A 215 -7.91 -16.86 4.77
C ARG A 215 -7.00 -18.00 5.22
N ARG A 216 -5.91 -18.28 4.49
CA ARG A 216 -4.95 -19.35 4.86
C ARG A 216 -4.10 -19.03 6.09
N ILE A 217 -3.87 -17.74 6.39
CA ILE A 217 -3.12 -17.32 7.58
C ILE A 217 -4.01 -17.45 8.83
N LEU A 218 -5.31 -17.28 8.66
CA LEU A 218 -6.28 -17.20 9.75
C LEU A 218 -7.00 -18.52 10.04
N MET A 219 -6.96 -19.46 9.11
CA MET A 219 -7.50 -20.82 9.25
C MET A 219 -6.37 -21.82 9.51
#